data_38f2ac3a5cf0a0c668f9d9cb6508f9fd
#
_entry.id   38f2ac3a5cf0a0c668f9d9cb6508f9fd
#
_cell.length_a   1.000
_cell.length_b   1.000
_cell.length_c   1.000
_cell.angle_alpha   90.00
_cell.angle_beta   90.00
_cell.angle_gamma   90.00
#
_symmetry.space_group_name_H-M   'P 1'
#
loop_
_entity.id
_entity.type
_entity.pdbx_description
1 polymer ?
#
loop_
_entity_poly.entity_id
_entity_poly.type
_entity_poly.pdbx_seq_one_letter_code
_entity_poly.pdbx_strand_id
1 'polypeptide(L)'
;MTASAPTIRTDDIRLRQADISDAQVLVTLLNRCYRNDEGWTNESQLISGIRTTLAEIEKTITADGSYVFVFEPELDSGKQILACIGMQFTTMHDKNVAYIGTFAVSPELQGKGVGNTLLTAVETFAGRHATRHALDGCAMSILSHRPELLAYYERRGYQLTGESMPFPDDGNNGKPKRDDLALHWLFKAIP
;
A
#
# COMPACT_ATOMS: atom_id res chain seq x y z
N MET A 1 27.23 6.20 17.86
CA MET A 1 26.42 7.41 17.61
C MET A 1 25.16 6.93 16.91
N THR A 2 24.07 6.83 17.63
CA THR A 2 22.75 6.48 17.03
C THR A 2 22.28 7.70 16.28
N ALA A 3 22.23 7.60 14.94
CA ALA A 3 21.64 8.63 14.10
C ALA A 3 20.18 8.81 14.55
N SER A 4 19.81 10.02 14.97
CA SER A 4 18.42 10.37 15.29
C SER A 4 17.57 10.15 14.03
N ALA A 5 16.47 9.42 14.15
CA ALA A 5 15.55 9.25 13.04
C ALA A 5 15.08 10.63 12.54
N PRO A 6 14.98 10.86 11.23
CA PRO A 6 14.60 12.16 10.68
C PRO A 6 13.22 12.58 11.22
N THR A 7 13.16 13.81 11.72
CA THR A 7 11.90 14.42 12.16
C THR A 7 11.19 14.96 10.93
N ILE A 8 10.27 14.16 10.37
CA ILE A 8 9.43 14.54 9.22
C ILE A 8 8.07 15.00 9.75
N ARG A 9 7.67 16.21 9.38
CA ARG A 9 6.33 16.75 9.69
C ARG A 9 5.36 16.32 8.58
N THR A 10 4.12 16.04 8.94
CA THR A 10 3.08 15.66 7.96
C THR A 10 2.86 16.70 6.87
N ASP A 11 3.07 17.97 7.18
CA ASP A 11 2.94 19.08 6.24
C ASP A 11 4.06 19.12 5.18
N ASP A 12 5.18 18.44 5.46
CA ASP A 12 6.35 18.37 4.57
C ASP A 12 6.29 17.16 3.61
N ILE A 13 5.26 16.31 3.73
CA ILE A 13 5.12 15.12 2.89
C ILE A 13 4.65 15.52 1.50
N ARG A 14 5.56 15.43 0.55
CA ARG A 14 5.27 15.59 -0.87
C ARG A 14 5.47 14.28 -1.58
N LEU A 15 4.49 13.90 -2.39
CA LEU A 15 4.53 12.67 -3.17
C LEU A 15 4.88 13.01 -4.62
N ARG A 16 5.73 12.18 -5.22
CA ARG A 16 5.90 12.12 -6.67
C ARG A 16 5.42 10.78 -7.19
N GLN A 17 5.06 10.72 -8.46
CA GLN A 17 4.83 9.44 -9.10
C GLN A 17 6.17 8.71 -9.28
N ALA A 18 6.16 7.41 -9.04
CA ALA A 18 7.30 6.54 -9.29
C ALA A 18 7.52 6.37 -10.79
N ASP A 19 8.76 6.23 -11.17
CA ASP A 19 9.17 5.79 -12.51
C ASP A 19 9.88 4.43 -12.44
N ILE A 20 10.23 3.88 -13.61
CA ILE A 20 10.80 2.54 -13.70
C ILE A 20 12.14 2.41 -12.96
N SER A 21 12.89 3.50 -12.80
CA SER A 21 14.17 3.49 -12.07
C SER A 21 14.00 3.31 -10.56
N ASP A 22 12.79 3.56 -10.04
CA ASP A 22 12.46 3.36 -8.62
C ASP A 22 12.16 1.88 -8.28
N ALA A 23 11.92 1.04 -9.29
CA ALA A 23 11.37 -0.31 -9.10
C ALA A 23 12.20 -1.15 -8.12
N GLN A 24 13.51 -1.15 -8.22
CA GLN A 24 14.38 -1.93 -7.33
C GLN A 24 14.32 -1.43 -5.86
N VAL A 25 14.25 -0.13 -5.66
CA VAL A 25 14.13 0.46 -4.32
C VAL A 25 12.77 0.12 -3.71
N LEU A 26 11.70 0.17 -4.51
CA LEU A 26 10.34 -0.22 -4.09
C LEU A 26 10.27 -1.71 -3.70
N VAL A 27 10.89 -2.61 -4.47
CA VAL A 27 11.00 -4.04 -4.10
C VAL A 27 11.65 -4.20 -2.73
N THR A 28 12.75 -3.49 -2.50
CA THR A 28 13.48 -3.56 -1.23
C THR A 28 12.62 -3.04 -0.07
N LEU A 29 11.98 -1.87 -0.25
CA LEU A 29 11.10 -1.28 0.76
C LEU A 29 9.92 -2.20 1.11
N LEU A 30 9.21 -2.72 0.10
CA LEU A 30 8.04 -3.58 0.29
C LEU A 30 8.42 -4.90 0.98
N ASN A 31 9.47 -5.57 0.53
CA ASN A 31 9.93 -6.81 1.16
C ASN A 31 10.37 -6.55 2.61
N ARG A 32 11.06 -5.46 2.89
CA ARG A 32 11.43 -5.06 4.26
C ARG A 32 10.19 -4.84 5.13
N CYS A 33 9.22 -4.05 4.67
CA CYS A 33 8.04 -3.69 5.47
C CYS A 33 7.11 -4.87 5.76
N TYR A 34 7.03 -5.85 4.85
CA TYR A 34 6.05 -6.93 4.95
C TYR A 34 6.64 -8.27 5.39
N ARG A 35 7.93 -8.51 5.21
CA ARG A 35 8.57 -9.83 5.42
C ARG A 35 9.65 -9.87 6.46
N ASN A 36 10.20 -8.72 6.85
CA ASN A 36 11.11 -8.64 8.00
C ASN A 36 10.31 -8.49 9.29
N ASP A 37 10.89 -8.91 10.42
CA ASP A 37 10.27 -8.77 11.74
C ASP A 37 10.34 -7.33 12.29
N GLU A 38 10.11 -6.36 11.39
CA GLU A 38 10.18 -4.93 11.69
C GLU A 38 8.85 -4.24 11.34
N GLY A 39 8.43 -3.35 12.22
CA GLY A 39 7.31 -2.45 11.94
C GLY A 39 5.92 -3.08 12.03
N TRP A 40 4.94 -2.22 11.93
CA TRP A 40 3.53 -2.56 12.15
C TRP A 40 2.89 -3.33 10.99
N THR A 41 3.38 -3.17 9.76
CA THR A 41 2.84 -3.83 8.56
C THR A 41 3.40 -5.24 8.34
N ASN A 42 4.27 -5.71 9.21
CA ASN A 42 4.88 -7.01 9.13
C ASN A 42 3.85 -8.15 9.06
N GLU A 43 4.02 -9.06 8.10
CA GLU A 43 3.20 -10.25 7.88
C GLU A 43 4.00 -11.55 7.99
N SER A 44 5.24 -11.50 8.44
CA SER A 44 6.17 -12.66 8.49
C SER A 44 5.61 -13.82 9.29
N GLN A 45 4.73 -13.58 10.27
CA GLN A 45 4.06 -14.63 11.04
C GLN A 45 2.97 -15.37 10.24
N LEU A 46 2.41 -14.74 9.22
CA LEU A 46 1.31 -15.28 8.41
C LEU A 46 1.76 -15.78 7.04
N ILE A 47 2.81 -15.17 6.48
CA ILE A 47 3.27 -15.45 5.12
C ILE A 47 4.79 -15.58 5.13
N SER A 48 5.30 -16.61 4.46
CA SER A 48 6.74 -16.83 4.21
C SER A 48 7.13 -16.40 2.79
N GLY A 49 8.43 -16.18 2.57
CA GLY A 49 8.96 -15.81 1.26
C GLY A 49 8.90 -14.32 0.98
N ILE A 50 8.88 -13.95 -0.28
CA ILE A 50 8.92 -12.54 -0.73
C ILE A 50 7.53 -11.91 -0.76
N ARG A 51 7.45 -10.58 -0.70
CA ARG A 51 6.20 -9.82 -0.88
C ARG A 51 5.97 -9.46 -2.34
N THR A 52 7.03 -9.16 -3.06
CA THR A 52 6.96 -8.77 -4.47
C THR A 52 8.31 -8.97 -5.16
N THR A 53 8.27 -8.98 -6.48
CA THR A 53 9.43 -9.11 -7.37
C THR A 53 9.65 -7.82 -8.16
N LEU A 54 10.84 -7.70 -8.78
CA LEU A 54 11.14 -6.57 -9.67
C LEU A 54 10.15 -6.52 -10.84
N ALA A 55 9.90 -7.66 -11.48
CA ALA A 55 8.99 -7.73 -12.63
C ALA A 55 7.54 -7.31 -12.28
N GLU A 56 7.06 -7.63 -11.07
CA GLU A 56 5.74 -7.21 -10.61
C GLU A 56 5.67 -5.70 -10.37
N ILE A 57 6.69 -5.10 -9.78
CA ILE A 57 6.72 -3.66 -9.54
C ILE A 57 6.87 -2.90 -10.86
N GLU A 58 7.73 -3.34 -11.77
CA GLU A 58 7.86 -2.78 -13.11
C GLU A 58 6.52 -2.82 -13.86
N LYS A 59 5.84 -3.96 -13.83
CA LYS A 59 4.50 -4.12 -14.41
C LYS A 59 3.50 -3.16 -13.76
N THR A 60 3.52 -3.00 -12.44
CA THR A 60 2.62 -2.10 -11.71
C THR A 60 2.86 -0.64 -12.09
N ILE A 61 4.12 -0.21 -12.21
CA ILE A 61 4.48 1.16 -12.59
C ILE A 61 4.05 1.48 -14.02
N THR A 62 4.14 0.50 -14.93
CA THR A 62 3.92 0.71 -16.38
C THR A 62 2.50 0.37 -16.85
N ALA A 63 1.65 -0.22 -16.00
CA ALA A 63 0.30 -0.59 -16.38
C ALA A 63 -0.60 0.63 -16.58
N ASP A 64 -1.44 0.58 -17.59
CA ASP A 64 -2.44 1.62 -17.85
C ASP A 64 -3.41 1.77 -16.67
N GLY A 65 -3.69 3.01 -16.29
CA GLY A 65 -4.58 3.33 -15.15
C GLY A 65 -3.98 3.00 -13.79
N SER A 66 -2.72 2.61 -13.72
CA SER A 66 -1.98 2.35 -12.49
C SER A 66 -1.08 3.53 -12.13
N TYR A 67 -1.01 3.83 -10.84
CA TYR A 67 -0.20 4.92 -10.29
C TYR A 67 0.48 4.43 -9.03
N VAL A 68 1.78 4.59 -8.94
CA VAL A 68 2.55 4.37 -7.71
C VAL A 68 3.12 5.72 -7.29
N PHE A 69 2.79 6.16 -6.08
CA PHE A 69 3.31 7.38 -5.50
C PHE A 69 4.34 7.04 -4.44
N VAL A 70 5.41 7.81 -4.41
CA VAL A 70 6.51 7.64 -3.45
C VAL A 70 6.72 8.91 -2.64
N PHE A 71 7.08 8.72 -1.39
CA PHE A 71 7.62 9.75 -0.51
C PHE A 71 9.13 9.61 -0.45
N GLU A 72 9.81 10.61 -0.98
CA GLU A 72 11.27 10.65 -1.10
C GLU A 72 11.81 11.95 -0.49
N PRO A 73 11.94 12.02 0.85
CA PRO A 73 12.52 13.19 1.49
C PRO A 73 14.01 13.31 1.18
N GLU A 74 14.51 14.55 1.21
CA GLU A 74 15.93 14.81 1.23
C GLU A 74 16.46 14.62 2.65
N LEU A 75 17.43 13.74 2.80
CA LEU A 75 18.11 13.44 4.05
C LEU A 75 19.57 13.85 3.95
N ASP A 76 20.31 13.88 5.07
CA ASP A 76 21.75 14.13 5.08
C ASP A 76 22.54 13.13 4.21
N SER A 77 22.00 11.92 4.04
CA SER A 77 22.54 10.86 3.17
C SER A 77 22.11 10.97 1.70
N GLY A 78 21.35 12.01 1.33
CA GLY A 78 20.73 12.18 0.02
C GLY A 78 19.26 11.74 0.00
N LYS A 79 18.64 11.76 -1.18
CA LYS A 79 17.25 11.36 -1.38
C LYS A 79 17.06 9.87 -1.18
N GLN A 80 16.03 9.50 -0.45
CA GLN A 80 15.68 8.11 -0.18
C GLN A 80 14.17 7.92 -0.18
N ILE A 81 13.67 6.90 -0.91
CA ILE A 81 12.25 6.51 -0.87
C ILE A 81 11.99 5.80 0.46
N LEU A 82 11.13 6.39 1.29
CA LEU A 82 10.79 5.90 2.63
C LEU A 82 9.34 5.43 2.75
N ALA A 83 8.50 5.73 1.78
CA ALA A 83 7.13 5.22 1.74
C ALA A 83 6.61 5.19 0.30
N CYS A 84 5.65 4.31 0.05
CA CYS A 84 4.94 4.24 -1.21
C CYS A 84 3.48 3.85 -1.02
N ILE A 85 2.65 4.22 -1.99
CA ILE A 85 1.27 3.78 -2.10
C ILE A 85 0.89 3.67 -3.57
N GLY A 86 0.34 2.51 -3.95
CA GLY A 86 -0.13 2.24 -5.30
C GLY A 86 -1.64 2.39 -5.40
N MET A 87 -2.12 2.71 -6.60
CA MET A 87 -3.53 2.75 -6.94
C MET A 87 -3.72 2.35 -8.40
N GLN A 88 -4.79 1.63 -8.68
CA GLN A 88 -5.19 1.26 -10.04
C GLN A 88 -6.70 1.47 -10.23
N PHE A 89 -7.09 2.11 -11.33
CA PHE A 89 -8.49 2.15 -11.74
C PHE A 89 -8.87 0.81 -12.34
N THR A 90 -9.89 0.17 -11.76
CA THR A 90 -10.33 -1.16 -12.18
C THR A 90 -11.81 -1.38 -11.84
N THR A 91 -12.37 -2.48 -12.33
CA THR A 91 -13.73 -2.91 -11.95
C THR A 91 -13.62 -4.11 -11.03
N MET A 92 -14.33 -4.05 -9.90
CA MET A 92 -14.40 -5.11 -8.91
C MET A 92 -15.83 -5.26 -8.40
N HIS A 93 -16.36 -6.50 -8.41
CA HIS A 93 -17.73 -6.78 -7.94
C HIS A 93 -18.76 -5.78 -8.50
N ASP A 94 -18.72 -5.56 -9.82
CA ASP A 94 -19.60 -4.64 -10.57
C ASP A 94 -19.47 -3.15 -10.18
N LYS A 95 -18.41 -2.77 -9.45
CA LYS A 95 -18.09 -1.39 -9.12
C LYS A 95 -16.79 -0.94 -9.81
N ASN A 96 -16.80 0.27 -10.33
CA ASN A 96 -15.58 0.92 -10.79
C ASN A 96 -14.87 1.53 -9.59
N VAL A 97 -13.67 1.10 -9.30
CA VAL A 97 -12.95 1.50 -8.09
C VAL A 97 -11.53 1.98 -8.36
N ALA A 98 -11.05 2.85 -7.50
CA ALA A 98 -9.64 3.06 -7.31
C ALA A 98 -9.14 1.98 -6.32
N TYR A 99 -8.57 0.88 -6.83
CA TYR A 99 -8.00 -0.17 -6.00
C TYR A 99 -6.66 0.27 -5.44
N ILE A 100 -6.56 0.36 -4.11
CA ILE A 100 -5.37 0.79 -3.39
C ILE A 100 -4.57 -0.43 -2.95
N GLY A 101 -3.30 -0.46 -3.32
CA GLY A 101 -2.36 -1.53 -2.94
C GLY A 101 -0.94 -0.99 -2.86
N THR A 102 0.04 -1.89 -2.81
CA THR A 102 1.47 -1.52 -2.79
C THR A 102 1.77 -0.42 -1.75
N PHE A 103 1.18 -0.55 -0.56
CA PHE A 103 1.20 0.49 0.47
C PHE A 103 2.20 0.13 1.57
N ALA A 104 3.32 0.83 1.62
CA ALA A 104 4.35 0.62 2.61
C ALA A 104 4.87 1.95 3.18
N VAL A 105 5.15 1.95 4.46
CA VAL A 105 5.84 3.04 5.17
C VAL A 105 6.99 2.42 5.94
N SER A 106 8.19 2.94 5.71
CA SER A 106 9.41 2.49 6.39
C SER A 106 9.21 2.46 7.91
N PRO A 107 9.67 1.41 8.62
CA PRO A 107 9.43 1.25 10.06
C PRO A 107 9.76 2.48 10.90
N GLU A 108 10.81 3.22 10.52
CA GLU A 108 11.25 4.44 11.20
C GLU A 108 10.23 5.59 11.13
N LEU A 109 9.32 5.54 10.15
CA LEU A 109 8.30 6.57 9.92
C LEU A 109 6.89 6.13 10.36
N GLN A 110 6.73 4.89 10.77
CA GLN A 110 5.45 4.40 11.26
C GLN A 110 5.06 5.11 12.57
N GLY A 111 3.76 5.24 12.84
CA GLY A 111 3.25 5.96 14.00
C GLY A 111 3.33 7.50 13.92
N LYS A 112 3.93 8.06 12.86
CA LYS A 112 4.12 9.52 12.67
C LYS A 112 3.10 10.16 11.71
N GLY A 113 2.03 9.46 11.37
CA GLY A 113 0.97 9.98 10.49
C GLY A 113 1.25 9.86 8.99
N VAL A 114 2.47 9.45 8.58
CA VAL A 114 2.87 9.33 7.16
C VAL A 114 1.89 8.47 6.36
N GLY A 115 1.55 7.29 6.84
CA GLY A 115 0.60 6.40 6.17
C GLY A 115 -0.77 7.03 5.97
N ASN A 116 -1.27 7.78 6.95
CA ASN A 116 -2.53 8.49 6.81
C ASN A 116 -2.46 9.58 5.73
N THR A 117 -1.37 10.33 5.66
CA THR A 117 -1.16 11.37 4.64
C THR A 117 -1.11 10.75 3.23
N LEU A 118 -0.40 9.61 3.05
CA LEU A 118 -0.36 8.91 1.77
C LEU A 118 -1.76 8.43 1.35
N LEU A 119 -2.49 7.81 2.26
CA LEU A 119 -3.84 7.30 1.97
C LEU A 119 -4.78 8.46 1.58
N THR A 120 -4.79 9.55 2.34
CA THR A 120 -5.60 10.73 2.03
C THR A 120 -5.22 11.35 0.67
N ALA A 121 -3.93 11.40 0.33
CA ALA A 121 -3.49 11.93 -0.95
C ALA A 121 -4.00 11.10 -2.14
N VAL A 122 -3.94 9.77 -2.04
CA VAL A 122 -4.43 8.85 -3.07
C VAL A 122 -5.95 8.89 -3.17
N GLU A 123 -6.68 8.94 -2.06
CA GLU A 123 -8.13 9.12 -2.06
C GLU A 123 -8.54 10.44 -2.72
N THR A 124 -7.80 11.52 -2.43
CA THR A 124 -8.02 12.82 -3.07
C THR A 124 -7.75 12.77 -4.57
N PHE A 125 -6.69 12.07 -4.98
CA PHE A 125 -6.38 11.85 -6.39
C PHE A 125 -7.50 11.05 -7.08
N ALA A 126 -7.97 9.96 -6.47
CA ALA A 126 -9.10 9.18 -6.97
C ALA A 126 -10.36 10.04 -7.12
N GLY A 127 -10.70 10.85 -6.13
CA GLY A 127 -11.84 11.76 -6.16
C GLY A 127 -11.79 12.75 -7.33
N ARG A 128 -10.62 13.30 -7.64
CA ARG A 128 -10.43 14.20 -8.80
C ARG A 128 -10.64 13.51 -10.15
N HIS A 129 -10.47 12.19 -10.18
CA HIS A 129 -10.64 11.37 -11.39
C HIS A 129 -11.98 10.62 -11.43
N ALA A 130 -12.80 10.74 -10.39
CA ALA A 130 -14.02 9.96 -10.19
C ALA A 130 -14.98 10.08 -11.38
N THR A 131 -15.29 11.29 -11.82
CA THR A 131 -16.20 11.50 -12.97
C THR A 131 -15.66 10.89 -14.26
N ARG A 132 -14.34 11.06 -14.53
CA ARG A 132 -13.72 10.55 -15.77
C ARG A 132 -13.75 9.03 -15.86
N HIS A 133 -13.57 8.34 -14.74
CA HIS A 133 -13.50 6.88 -14.66
C HIS A 133 -14.78 6.26 -14.10
N ALA A 134 -15.84 7.08 -13.89
CA ALA A 134 -17.11 6.64 -13.28
C ALA A 134 -16.89 5.83 -11.99
N LEU A 135 -15.99 6.32 -11.11
CA LEU A 135 -15.62 5.60 -9.91
C LEU A 135 -16.75 5.63 -8.87
N ASP A 136 -17.08 4.49 -8.33
CA ASP A 136 -17.99 4.32 -7.19
C ASP A 136 -17.28 4.57 -5.85
N GLY A 137 -15.97 4.30 -5.80
CA GLY A 137 -15.22 4.43 -4.55
C GLY A 137 -13.77 4.00 -4.63
N CYS A 138 -13.15 3.93 -3.46
CA CYS A 138 -11.85 3.31 -3.23
C CYS A 138 -12.06 1.91 -2.65
N ALA A 139 -11.24 0.96 -3.08
CA ALA A 139 -11.25 -0.41 -2.57
C ALA A 139 -9.83 -0.89 -2.24
N MET A 140 -9.73 -1.85 -1.35
CA MET A 140 -8.49 -2.54 -1.02
C MET A 140 -8.77 -3.93 -0.46
N SER A 141 -7.73 -4.76 -0.38
CA SER A 141 -7.81 -6.04 0.33
C SER A 141 -6.85 -6.07 1.52
N ILE A 142 -7.27 -6.74 2.58
CA ILE A 142 -6.47 -6.97 3.78
C ILE A 142 -6.48 -8.45 4.16
N LEU A 143 -5.45 -8.90 4.86
CA LEU A 143 -5.40 -10.27 5.39
C LEU A 143 -6.43 -10.47 6.50
N SER A 144 -7.12 -11.62 6.47
CA SER A 144 -8.18 -11.99 7.43
C SER A 144 -7.72 -12.00 8.90
N HIS A 145 -6.45 -12.28 9.15
CA HIS A 145 -5.87 -12.39 10.50
C HIS A 145 -5.17 -11.10 10.96
N ARG A 146 -5.62 -9.95 10.46
CA ARG A 146 -5.09 -8.62 10.81
C ARG A 146 -6.20 -7.68 11.32
N PRO A 147 -6.82 -7.98 12.50
CA PRO A 147 -7.91 -7.18 13.03
C PRO A 147 -7.49 -5.73 13.34
N GLU A 148 -6.24 -5.50 13.70
CA GLU A 148 -5.69 -4.16 13.94
C GLU A 148 -5.61 -3.34 12.64
N LEU A 149 -5.34 -4.00 11.51
CA LEU A 149 -5.32 -3.39 10.19
C LEU A 149 -6.74 -3.05 9.72
N LEU A 150 -7.70 -3.95 9.95
CA LEU A 150 -9.12 -3.69 9.73
C LEU A 150 -9.57 -2.45 10.50
N ALA A 151 -9.33 -2.42 11.81
CA ALA A 151 -9.70 -1.28 12.66
C ALA A 151 -9.02 0.03 12.22
N TYR A 152 -7.81 -0.05 11.66
CA TYR A 152 -7.12 1.12 11.08
C TYR A 152 -7.90 1.71 9.90
N TYR A 153 -8.36 0.87 8.96
CA TYR A 153 -9.09 1.32 7.79
C TYR A 153 -10.54 1.69 8.09
N GLU A 154 -11.21 1.00 9.02
CA GLU A 154 -12.57 1.34 9.46
C GLU A 154 -12.62 2.76 10.03
N ARG A 155 -11.64 3.17 10.84
CA ARG A 155 -11.53 4.55 11.34
C ARG A 155 -11.34 5.59 10.22
N ARG A 156 -11.04 5.17 8.99
CA ARG A 156 -10.89 6.01 7.79
C ARG A 156 -12.05 5.90 6.82
N GLY A 157 -13.14 5.25 7.27
CA GLY A 157 -14.39 5.16 6.53
C GLY A 157 -14.49 3.97 5.57
N TYR A 158 -13.52 3.06 5.59
CA TYR A 158 -13.65 1.80 4.85
C TYR A 158 -14.55 0.83 5.61
N GLN A 159 -15.27 0.02 4.87
CA GLN A 159 -16.16 -1.01 5.40
C GLN A 159 -15.88 -2.34 4.73
N LEU A 160 -15.99 -3.45 5.49
CA LEU A 160 -15.98 -4.79 4.92
C LEU A 160 -17.17 -4.94 3.96
N THR A 161 -16.91 -5.46 2.77
CA THR A 161 -17.97 -5.74 1.79
C THR A 161 -18.70 -7.06 2.07
N GLY A 162 -18.14 -7.90 2.93
CA GLY A 162 -18.55 -9.29 3.13
C GLY A 162 -17.91 -10.27 2.15
N GLU A 163 -17.24 -9.77 1.14
CA GLU A 163 -16.52 -10.57 0.14
C GLU A 163 -15.14 -10.95 0.64
N SER A 164 -14.73 -12.17 0.33
CA SER A 164 -13.38 -12.65 0.63
C SER A 164 -12.90 -13.63 -0.44
N MET A 165 -11.60 -13.77 -0.57
CA MET A 165 -10.97 -14.77 -1.41
C MET A 165 -9.84 -15.46 -0.66
N PRO A 166 -9.56 -16.75 -0.94
CA PRO A 166 -8.37 -17.40 -0.40
C PRO A 166 -7.12 -16.59 -0.74
N PHE A 167 -6.12 -16.64 0.13
CA PHE A 167 -4.82 -16.03 -0.18
C PHE A 167 -4.24 -16.68 -1.45
N PRO A 168 -3.82 -15.91 -2.46
CA PRO A 168 -3.32 -16.49 -3.71
C PRO A 168 -2.00 -17.25 -3.47
N ASP A 169 -1.95 -18.49 -3.94
CA ASP A 169 -0.74 -19.33 -3.96
C ASP A 169 -0.14 -19.35 -5.38
N ASP A 170 0.19 -18.17 -5.88
CA ASP A 170 0.75 -17.96 -7.22
C ASP A 170 2.29 -17.90 -7.22
N GLY A 171 2.90 -18.03 -6.05
CA GLY A 171 4.35 -17.96 -5.84
C GLY A 171 4.97 -16.57 -5.87
N ASN A 172 4.18 -15.54 -6.19
CA ASN A 172 4.68 -14.16 -6.33
C ASN A 172 4.54 -13.35 -5.04
N ASN A 173 3.56 -13.70 -4.18
CA ASN A 173 3.25 -12.98 -2.95
C ASN A 173 3.69 -13.71 -1.68
N GLY A 174 4.58 -14.70 -1.82
CA GLY A 174 4.97 -15.60 -0.75
C GLY A 174 4.00 -16.77 -0.56
N LYS A 175 4.21 -17.55 0.50
CA LYS A 175 3.38 -18.72 0.81
C LYS A 175 2.66 -18.53 2.13
N PRO A 176 1.35 -18.77 2.19
CA PRO A 176 0.60 -18.71 3.44
C PRO A 176 1.14 -19.79 4.40
N LYS A 177 1.23 -19.44 5.67
CA LYS A 177 1.60 -20.37 6.77
C LYS A 177 0.36 -21.01 7.41
N ARG A 178 -0.83 -20.65 6.92
CA ARG A 178 -2.12 -21.11 7.40
C ARG A 178 -3.05 -21.37 6.22
N ASP A 179 -3.78 -22.47 6.27
CA ASP A 179 -4.71 -22.86 5.21
C ASP A 179 -5.99 -22.01 5.19
N ASP A 180 -6.31 -21.34 6.31
CA ASP A 180 -7.47 -20.45 6.48
C ASP A 180 -7.16 -18.98 6.19
N LEU A 181 -5.99 -18.66 5.64
CA LEU A 181 -5.62 -17.30 5.30
C LEU A 181 -6.41 -16.82 4.08
N ALA A 182 -7.09 -15.71 4.23
CA ALA A 182 -7.91 -15.09 3.19
C ALA A 182 -7.64 -13.58 3.07
N LEU A 183 -8.06 -13.02 1.96
CA LEU A 183 -8.12 -11.57 1.74
C LEU A 183 -9.58 -11.12 1.88
N HIS A 184 -9.82 -10.17 2.75
CA HIS A 184 -11.11 -9.49 2.91
C HIS A 184 -11.11 -8.18 2.14
N TRP A 185 -12.20 -7.91 1.44
CA TRP A 185 -12.38 -6.71 0.66
C TRP A 185 -12.97 -5.58 1.49
N LEU A 186 -12.35 -4.42 1.39
CA LEU A 186 -12.80 -3.17 1.98
C LEU A 186 -13.20 -2.19 0.88
N PHE A 187 -14.23 -1.42 1.14
CA PHE A 187 -14.74 -0.39 0.23
C PHE A 187 -15.06 0.89 0.99
N LYS A 188 -14.79 2.03 0.34
CA LYS A 188 -15.17 3.37 0.79
C LYS A 188 -15.71 4.14 -0.40
N ALA A 189 -16.98 4.57 -0.36
CA ALA A 189 -17.57 5.37 -1.41
C ALA A 189 -16.84 6.72 -1.58
N ILE A 190 -16.74 7.18 -2.81
CA ILE A 190 -16.36 8.55 -3.11
C ILE A 190 -17.64 9.39 -3.08
N PRO A 191 -17.64 10.55 -2.37
CA PRO A 191 -18.80 11.44 -2.29
C PRO A 191 -19.25 11.98 -3.64
#